data_c9eb92877afa08d2bf3761bb21369a9c
#
_entry.id   c9eb92877afa08d2bf3761bb21369a9c
#
_cell.length_a   1.000
_cell.length_b   1.000
_cell.length_c   1.000
_cell.angle_alpha   90.00
_cell.angle_beta   90.00
_cell.angle_gamma   90.00
#
_symmetry.space_group_name_H-M   'P 1'
#
loop_
_entity.id
_entity.type
_entity.pdbx_description
1 polymer ?
#
loop_
_entity_poly.entity_id
_entity_poly.type
_entity_poly.pdbx_seq_one_letter_code
_entity_poly.pdbx_strand_id
1 'polypeptide(L)'
;MTPILPRRHQRPLPIDQLILAQAPSPEALEMDVLFVGAGPAGLAGAIRLAQRVKAAQAAGSGVPDLNIGVLEKAGSLGEHNLSGAVVNPRALRELFPDLKDGDFPFRQPVGSEAVYFLREGGALKLPTPPTMHNHGYFTASLCELV
;
A
#
# COMPACT_ATOMS: atom_id res chain seq x y z
N MET A 1 -10.93 -27.24 -24.10
CA MET A 1 -11.14 -25.84 -23.63
C MET A 1 -10.00 -24.98 -24.15
N THR A 2 -10.31 -23.93 -24.92
CA THR A 2 -9.26 -22.99 -25.37
C THR A 2 -8.85 -22.11 -24.16
N PRO A 3 -7.56 -21.97 -23.84
CA PRO A 3 -7.14 -21.19 -22.71
C PRO A 3 -7.55 -19.71 -22.89
N ILE A 4 -8.14 -19.13 -21.84
CA ILE A 4 -8.47 -17.71 -21.82
C ILE A 4 -7.15 -16.95 -21.58
N LEU A 5 -6.72 -16.18 -22.58
CA LEU A 5 -5.54 -15.33 -22.46
C LEU A 5 -5.99 -13.90 -22.11
N PRO A 6 -5.73 -13.40 -20.90
CA PRO A 6 -6.21 -12.08 -20.47
C PRO A 6 -5.85 -10.96 -21.43
N ARG A 7 -4.67 -10.99 -22.03
CA ARG A 7 -4.21 -9.98 -23.01
C ARG A 7 -5.11 -9.86 -24.26
N ARG A 8 -5.91 -10.87 -24.59
CA ARG A 8 -6.84 -10.83 -25.74
C ARG A 8 -8.11 -10.02 -25.42
N HIS A 9 -8.36 -9.76 -24.13
CA HIS A 9 -9.51 -9.01 -23.66
C HIS A 9 -9.14 -7.58 -23.24
N GLN A 10 -7.85 -7.26 -23.25
CA GLN A 10 -7.38 -5.89 -23.00
C GLN A 10 -7.53 -5.05 -24.27
N ARG A 11 -8.06 -3.87 -24.12
CA ARG A 11 -8.03 -2.87 -25.21
C ARG A 11 -6.59 -2.50 -25.50
N PRO A 12 -6.23 -2.27 -26.79
CA PRO A 12 -4.92 -1.74 -27.11
C PRO A 12 -4.67 -0.46 -26.30
N LEU A 13 -3.46 -0.34 -25.74
CA LEU A 13 -3.09 0.88 -25.05
C LEU A 13 -2.99 2.03 -26.07
N PRO A 14 -3.60 3.18 -25.81
CA PRO A 14 -3.49 4.36 -26.66
C PRO A 14 -2.11 5.02 -26.46
N ILE A 15 -1.08 4.42 -27.04
CA ILE A 15 0.33 4.83 -26.83
C ILE A 15 0.54 6.30 -27.13
N ASP A 16 -0.09 6.82 -28.18
CA ASP A 16 0.01 8.23 -28.57
C ASP A 16 -0.57 9.21 -27.53
N GLN A 17 -1.45 8.69 -26.64
CA GLN A 17 -2.01 9.47 -25.53
C GLN A 17 -1.25 9.24 -24.21
N LEU A 18 -0.54 8.12 -24.09
CA LEU A 18 0.20 7.75 -22.87
C LEU A 18 1.64 8.25 -22.91
N ILE A 19 2.23 8.35 -24.10
CA ILE A 19 3.61 8.83 -24.29
C ILE A 19 3.54 10.17 -25.04
N LEU A 20 3.77 11.24 -24.31
CA LEU A 20 3.80 12.58 -24.90
C LEU A 20 5.11 12.76 -25.66
N ALA A 21 5.01 13.10 -26.95
CA ALA A 21 6.15 13.45 -27.79
C ALA A 21 6.53 14.95 -27.68
N GLN A 22 5.74 15.73 -26.95
CA GLN A 22 5.92 17.16 -26.77
C GLN A 22 6.48 17.46 -25.37
N ALA A 23 7.15 18.59 -25.22
CA ALA A 23 7.57 19.08 -23.92
C ALA A 23 6.36 19.21 -22.96
N PRO A 24 6.55 18.97 -21.66
CA PRO A 24 5.48 19.15 -20.69
C PRO A 24 4.93 20.58 -20.73
N SER A 25 3.65 20.72 -20.35
CA SER A 25 3.02 22.02 -20.21
C SER A 25 3.83 22.92 -19.27
N PRO A 26 3.92 24.24 -19.52
CA PRO A 26 4.50 25.19 -18.56
C PRO A 26 3.85 25.15 -17.17
N GLU A 27 2.63 24.61 -17.07
CA GLU A 27 1.90 24.43 -15.81
C GLU A 27 2.19 23.08 -15.15
N ALA A 28 3.04 22.23 -15.75
CA ALA A 28 3.41 20.95 -15.16
C ALA A 28 4.20 21.17 -13.87
N LEU A 29 3.81 20.45 -12.82
CA LEU A 29 4.55 20.46 -11.57
C LEU A 29 5.77 19.56 -11.68
N GLU A 30 6.95 20.16 -11.48
CA GLU A 30 8.20 19.41 -11.42
C GLU A 30 8.35 18.74 -10.04
N MET A 31 8.64 17.44 -10.04
CA MET A 31 8.90 16.66 -8.86
C MET A 31 10.26 15.97 -8.98
N ASP A 32 11.03 15.98 -7.89
CA ASP A 32 12.30 15.24 -7.83
C ASP A 32 12.05 13.74 -7.71
N VAL A 33 10.99 13.37 -6.96
CA VAL A 33 10.54 11.99 -6.79
C VAL A 33 9.02 11.91 -6.85
N LEU A 34 8.50 11.02 -7.68
CA LEU A 34 7.07 10.77 -7.80
C LEU A 34 6.74 9.32 -7.46
N PHE A 35 5.94 9.13 -6.41
CA PHE A 35 5.33 7.85 -6.10
C PHE A 35 4.01 7.71 -6.84
N VAL A 36 3.85 6.67 -7.62
CA VAL A 36 2.61 6.39 -8.36
C VAL A 36 1.78 5.38 -7.59
N GLY A 37 0.65 5.83 -7.05
CA GLY A 37 -0.26 5.11 -6.18
C GLY A 37 -0.06 5.47 -4.69
N ALA A 38 -1.12 5.99 -4.07
CA ALA A 38 -1.17 6.31 -2.65
C ALA A 38 -1.71 5.16 -1.79
N GLY A 39 -1.46 3.92 -2.20
CA GLY A 39 -1.69 2.76 -1.34
C GLY A 39 -0.65 2.67 -0.23
N PRO A 40 -0.78 1.68 0.69
CA PRO A 40 0.11 1.55 1.85
C PRO A 40 1.61 1.57 1.49
N ALA A 41 1.98 0.92 0.39
CA ALA A 41 3.38 0.86 -0.05
C ALA A 41 3.89 2.22 -0.57
N GLY A 42 3.09 2.91 -1.40
CA GLY A 42 3.46 4.22 -1.95
C GLY A 42 3.60 5.28 -0.88
N LEU A 43 2.63 5.34 0.04
CA LEU A 43 2.68 6.27 1.17
C LEU A 43 3.83 5.96 2.12
N ALA A 44 4.04 4.69 2.49
CA ALA A 44 5.16 4.29 3.34
C ALA A 44 6.51 4.67 2.71
N GLY A 45 6.65 4.49 1.38
CA GLY A 45 7.84 4.88 0.65
C GLY A 45 8.07 6.38 0.66
N ALA A 46 7.04 7.18 0.39
CA ALA A 46 7.11 8.63 0.37
C ALA A 46 7.44 9.20 1.77
N ILE A 47 6.75 8.72 2.82
CA ILE A 47 7.00 9.11 4.21
C ILE A 47 8.43 8.76 4.61
N ARG A 48 8.87 7.53 4.32
CA ARG A 48 10.22 7.09 4.68
C ARG A 48 11.29 7.90 3.97
N LEU A 49 11.11 8.22 2.70
CA LEU A 49 12.01 9.09 1.96
C LEU A 49 12.08 10.48 2.62
N ALA A 50 10.94 11.10 2.91
CA ALA A 50 10.89 12.41 3.55
C ALA A 50 11.58 12.40 4.93
N GLN A 51 11.37 11.36 5.73
CA GLN A 51 12.07 11.18 7.02
C GLN A 51 13.59 11.08 6.83
N ARG A 52 14.05 10.35 5.82
CA ARG A 52 15.47 10.17 5.51
C ARG A 52 16.11 11.47 5.04
N VAL A 53 15.44 12.22 4.18
CA VAL A 53 15.91 13.53 3.70
C VAL A 53 16.08 14.48 4.89
N LYS A 54 15.04 14.62 5.73
CA LYS A 54 15.10 15.47 6.93
C LYS A 54 16.22 15.06 7.89
N ALA A 55 16.39 13.77 8.12
CA ALA A 55 17.47 13.27 8.99
C ALA A 55 18.86 13.58 8.41
N ALA A 56 19.04 13.42 7.09
CA ALA A 56 20.29 13.71 6.40
C ALA A 56 20.62 15.21 6.45
N GLN A 57 19.63 16.07 6.23
CA GLN A 57 19.77 17.53 6.35
C GLN A 57 20.16 17.95 7.76
N ALA A 58 19.49 17.37 8.77
CA ALA A 58 19.81 17.63 10.17
C ALA A 58 21.24 17.20 10.53
N ALA A 59 21.77 16.17 9.88
CA ALA A 59 23.15 15.70 10.03
C ALA A 59 24.17 16.51 9.22
N GLY A 60 23.75 17.55 8.50
CA GLY A 60 24.64 18.41 7.71
C GLY A 60 25.18 17.75 6.45
N SER A 61 24.48 16.75 5.88
CA SER A 61 24.96 16.00 4.70
C SER A 61 24.88 16.76 3.38
N GLY A 62 24.34 17.98 3.37
CA GLY A 62 24.21 18.78 2.14
C GLY A 62 23.12 18.29 1.17
N VAL A 63 22.25 17.36 1.60
CA VAL A 63 21.11 16.92 0.80
C VAL A 63 20.14 18.09 0.62
N PRO A 64 19.77 18.47 -0.62
CA PRO A 64 18.81 19.54 -0.85
C PRO A 64 17.39 19.15 -0.42
N ASP A 65 16.49 20.12 -0.36
CA ASP A 65 15.08 19.86 -0.29
C ASP A 65 14.63 19.12 -1.57
N LEU A 66 13.77 18.11 -1.38
CA LEU A 66 13.21 17.35 -2.47
C LEU A 66 11.70 17.58 -2.56
N ASN A 67 11.22 17.89 -3.75
CA ASN A 67 9.81 17.90 -4.09
C ASN A 67 9.32 16.45 -4.26
N ILE A 68 8.76 15.89 -3.21
CA ILE A 68 8.25 14.51 -3.22
C ILE A 68 6.75 14.55 -3.47
N GLY A 69 6.33 14.00 -4.62
CA GLY A 69 4.93 13.89 -5.00
C GLY A 69 4.39 12.47 -4.80
N VAL A 70 3.09 12.38 -4.55
CA VAL A 70 2.33 11.12 -4.58
C VAL A 70 1.15 11.30 -5.51
N LEU A 71 1.06 10.47 -6.53
CA LEU A 71 -0.04 10.48 -7.50
C LEU A 71 -1.03 9.38 -7.17
N GLU A 72 -2.30 9.73 -6.98
CA GLU A 72 -3.39 8.79 -6.76
C GLU A 72 -4.48 8.98 -7.81
N LYS A 73 -5.00 7.87 -8.34
CA LYS A 73 -6.07 7.91 -9.34
C LYS A 73 -7.47 8.00 -8.73
N ALA A 74 -7.61 7.60 -7.46
CA ALA A 74 -8.88 7.68 -6.73
C ALA A 74 -9.19 9.13 -6.34
N GLY A 75 -10.46 9.43 -6.08
CA GLY A 75 -10.90 10.75 -5.64
C GLY A 75 -10.44 11.12 -4.23
N SER A 76 -10.16 10.11 -3.40
CA SER A 76 -9.64 10.26 -2.04
C SER A 76 -8.70 9.11 -1.68
N LEU A 77 -7.85 9.34 -0.67
CA LEU A 77 -6.97 8.31 -0.15
C LEU A 77 -7.80 7.14 0.41
N GLY A 78 -7.34 5.92 0.16
CA GLY A 78 -7.99 4.72 0.67
C GLY A 78 -9.23 4.25 -0.09
N GLU A 79 -9.80 5.06 -0.98
CA GLU A 79 -11.08 4.77 -1.66
C GLU A 79 -11.08 3.44 -2.43
N HIS A 80 -9.96 3.05 -3.02
CA HIS A 80 -9.83 1.79 -3.75
C HIS A 80 -9.26 0.65 -2.90
N ASN A 81 -9.03 0.87 -1.61
CA ASN A 81 -8.54 -0.18 -0.72
C ASN A 81 -9.69 -1.04 -0.19
N LEU A 82 -9.39 -2.33 0.03
CA LEU A 82 -10.34 -3.22 0.65
C LEU A 82 -10.49 -2.90 2.15
N SER A 83 -11.73 -2.90 2.63
CA SER A 83 -12.01 -2.89 4.05
C SER A 83 -11.78 -4.29 4.62
N GLY A 84 -11.06 -4.42 5.70
CA GLY A 84 -10.79 -5.68 6.36
C GLY A 84 -9.50 -6.34 5.86
N ALA A 85 -8.50 -6.24 6.69
CA ALA A 85 -7.20 -6.88 6.52
C ALA A 85 -6.71 -7.39 7.87
N VAL A 86 -5.81 -8.36 7.82
CA VAL A 86 -4.93 -8.69 8.94
C VAL A 86 -3.59 -8.02 8.68
N VAL A 87 -3.17 -7.15 9.58
CA VAL A 87 -2.00 -6.29 9.41
C VAL A 87 -0.91 -6.71 10.39
N ASN A 88 0.28 -6.95 9.86
CA ASN A 88 1.48 -7.05 10.68
C ASN A 88 1.91 -5.62 11.09
N PRO A 89 1.88 -5.28 12.39
CA PRO A 89 2.15 -3.91 12.83
C PRO A 89 3.62 -3.49 12.70
N ARG A 90 4.51 -4.43 12.39
CA ARG A 90 5.96 -4.19 12.34
C ARG A 90 6.33 -3.01 11.45
N ALA A 91 5.79 -2.97 10.22
CA ALA A 91 6.13 -1.92 9.28
C ALA A 91 5.69 -0.53 9.75
N LEU A 92 4.51 -0.45 10.39
CA LEU A 92 4.01 0.81 10.96
C LEU A 92 4.83 1.27 12.17
N ARG A 93 5.20 0.34 13.05
CA ARG A 93 6.10 0.64 14.18
C ARG A 93 7.49 1.10 13.73
N GLU A 94 8.02 0.53 12.64
CA GLU A 94 9.30 0.96 12.06
C GLU A 94 9.19 2.33 11.36
N LEU A 95 8.04 2.64 10.76
CA LEU A 95 7.81 3.91 10.07
C LEU A 95 7.53 5.06 11.06
N PHE A 96 6.83 4.76 12.14
CA PHE A 96 6.40 5.70 13.18
C PHE A 96 6.83 5.22 14.58
N PRO A 97 8.13 5.28 14.91
CA PRO A 97 8.67 4.70 16.15
C PRO A 97 8.14 5.37 17.41
N ASP A 98 7.64 6.60 17.29
CA ASP A 98 7.11 7.39 18.41
C ASP A 98 5.62 7.08 18.71
N LEU A 99 4.95 6.34 17.80
CA LEU A 99 3.55 5.96 17.96
C LEU A 99 3.42 4.57 18.60
N LYS A 100 2.34 4.38 19.34
CA LYS A 100 1.95 3.11 19.96
C LYS A 100 0.85 2.43 19.14
N ASP A 101 0.62 1.16 19.37
CA ASP A 101 -0.42 0.40 18.65
C ASP A 101 -1.82 1.03 18.77
N GLY A 102 -2.12 1.68 19.90
CA GLY A 102 -3.39 2.37 20.13
C GLY A 102 -3.56 3.67 19.33
N ASP A 103 -2.49 4.19 18.74
CA ASP A 103 -2.53 5.40 17.92
C ASP A 103 -2.82 5.08 16.44
N PHE A 104 -2.74 3.79 16.07
CA PHE A 104 -3.09 3.32 14.73
C PHE A 104 -4.57 2.88 14.68
N PRO A 105 -5.21 2.90 13.51
CA PRO A 105 -6.60 2.48 13.34
C PRO A 105 -6.75 0.94 13.37
N PHE A 106 -6.05 0.29 14.29
CA PHE A 106 -6.22 -1.13 14.54
C PHE A 106 -7.54 -1.40 15.25
N ARG A 107 -8.20 -2.50 14.89
CA ARG A 107 -9.48 -2.89 15.51
C ARG A 107 -9.24 -3.84 16.68
N GLN A 108 -8.89 -5.08 16.37
CA GLN A 108 -8.71 -6.13 17.37
C GLN A 108 -7.43 -6.92 17.09
N PRO A 109 -6.71 -7.34 18.13
CA PRO A 109 -5.63 -8.30 17.93
C PRO A 109 -6.20 -9.64 17.46
N VAL A 110 -5.44 -10.33 16.62
CA VAL A 110 -5.80 -11.69 16.16
C VAL A 110 -5.67 -12.66 17.35
N GLY A 111 -6.81 -13.21 17.80
CA GLY A 111 -6.84 -14.15 18.90
C GLY A 111 -6.65 -15.61 18.45
N SER A 112 -7.24 -15.96 17.31
CA SER A 112 -7.13 -17.33 16.77
C SER A 112 -7.46 -17.34 15.28
N GLU A 113 -6.96 -18.35 14.59
CA GLU A 113 -7.28 -18.62 13.19
C GLU A 113 -7.81 -20.04 13.01
N ALA A 114 -8.61 -20.23 11.97
CA ALA A 114 -9.06 -21.54 11.57
C ALA A 114 -9.27 -21.61 10.07
N VAL A 115 -8.87 -22.70 9.46
CA VAL A 115 -9.08 -23.00 8.05
C VAL A 115 -10.12 -24.09 7.93
N TYR A 116 -11.13 -23.87 7.09
CA TYR A 116 -12.19 -24.83 6.84
C TYR A 116 -12.31 -25.14 5.36
N PHE A 117 -12.44 -26.41 5.06
CA PHE A 117 -12.89 -26.87 3.75
C PHE A 117 -14.41 -26.94 3.76
N LEU A 118 -15.06 -26.11 2.96
CA LEU A 118 -16.51 -26.05 2.86
C LEU A 118 -17.01 -27.02 1.79
N ARG A 119 -18.10 -27.72 2.09
CA ARG A 119 -18.81 -28.63 1.19
C ARG A 119 -20.32 -28.45 1.38
N GLU A 120 -21.12 -28.94 0.45
CA GLU A 120 -22.57 -28.76 0.42
C GLU A 120 -23.28 -29.20 1.72
N GLY A 121 -22.80 -30.20 2.44
CA GLY A 121 -23.38 -30.70 3.68
C GLY A 121 -22.61 -30.31 4.94
N GLY A 122 -21.63 -29.38 4.92
CA GLY A 122 -20.90 -29.00 6.12
C GLY A 122 -19.52 -28.45 5.91
N ALA A 123 -18.75 -28.32 6.97
CA ALA A 123 -17.40 -27.81 6.97
C ALA A 123 -16.44 -28.78 7.68
N LEU A 124 -15.28 -29.02 7.08
CA LEU A 124 -14.19 -29.77 7.66
C LEU A 124 -13.07 -28.81 8.09
N LYS A 125 -12.74 -28.79 9.36
CA LYS A 125 -11.62 -28.01 9.88
C LYS A 125 -10.31 -28.67 9.45
N LEU A 126 -9.44 -27.88 8.82
CA LEU A 126 -8.10 -28.29 8.40
C LEU A 126 -7.04 -27.74 9.37
N PRO A 127 -5.85 -28.35 9.41
CA PRO A 127 -4.71 -27.74 10.08
C PRO A 127 -4.41 -26.36 9.46
N THR A 128 -4.18 -25.36 10.29
CA THR A 128 -3.80 -24.03 9.81
C THR A 128 -2.36 -24.07 9.28
N PRO A 129 -2.13 -23.72 8.01
CA PRO A 129 -0.77 -23.67 7.47
C PRO A 129 0.09 -22.63 8.20
N PRO A 130 1.41 -22.86 8.35
CA PRO A 130 2.29 -21.91 9.05
C PRO A 130 2.24 -20.48 8.50
N THR A 131 2.03 -20.32 7.18
CA THR A 131 1.91 -19.03 6.51
C THR A 131 0.63 -18.27 6.82
N MET A 132 -0.33 -18.90 7.47
CA MET A 132 -1.62 -18.32 7.87
C MET A 132 -1.69 -18.06 9.38
N HIS A 133 -0.57 -18.21 10.10
CA HIS A 133 -0.49 -17.82 11.50
C HIS A 133 -0.25 -16.32 11.62
N ASN A 134 -1.20 -15.63 12.26
CA ASN A 134 -1.21 -14.16 12.40
C ASN A 134 -1.13 -13.71 13.87
N HIS A 135 -0.56 -14.53 14.73
CA HIS A 135 -0.40 -14.19 16.14
C HIS A 135 0.38 -12.89 16.32
N GLY A 136 -0.16 -11.96 17.11
CA GLY A 136 0.43 -10.63 17.30
C GLY A 136 0.14 -9.62 16.19
N TYR A 137 -0.69 -9.99 15.21
CA TYR A 137 -1.20 -9.09 14.18
C TYR A 137 -2.55 -8.51 14.62
N PHE A 138 -3.02 -7.51 13.86
CA PHE A 138 -4.28 -6.82 14.14
C PHE A 138 -5.20 -6.86 12.93
N THR A 139 -6.50 -6.90 13.20
CA THR A 139 -7.49 -6.60 12.17
C THR A 139 -7.57 -5.09 11.97
N ALA A 140 -7.68 -4.65 10.73
CA ALA A 140 -7.78 -3.24 10.39
C ALA A 140 -8.55 -3.04 9.07
N SER A 141 -8.98 -1.82 8.81
CA SER A 141 -9.44 -1.39 7.49
C SER A 141 -8.27 -0.73 6.76
N LEU A 142 -7.93 -1.20 5.57
CA LEU A 142 -6.88 -0.57 4.76
C LEU A 142 -7.27 0.84 4.32
N CYS A 143 -8.57 1.12 4.18
CA CYS A 143 -9.06 2.47 3.88
C CYS A 143 -8.74 3.48 5.00
N GLU A 144 -8.64 3.01 6.23
CA GLU A 144 -8.35 3.86 7.40
C GLU A 144 -6.84 3.94 7.71
N LEU A 145 -6.05 2.98 7.19
CA LEU A 145 -4.59 2.95 7.34
C LEU A 145 -3.86 3.81 6.31
N VAL A 146 -4.54 4.23 5.26
CA VAL A 146 -4.07 5.03 4.15
C VAL A 146 -4.62 6.45 4.25
#